data_c388cd8a89d97a1ca3ac09008f8daa70
#
_entry.id   c388cd8a89d97a1ca3ac09008f8daa70
#
_cell.length_a   1.000
_cell.length_b   1.000
_cell.length_c   1.000
_cell.angle_alpha   90.00
_cell.angle_beta   90.00
_cell.angle_gamma   90.00
#
_symmetry.space_group_name_H-M   'P 1'
#
loop_
_entity.id
_entity.type
_entity.pdbx_description
1 polymer ?
#
loop_
_entity_poly.entity_id
_entity_poly.type
_entity_poly.pdbx_seq_one_letter_code
_entity_poly.pdbx_strand_id
1 'polypeptide(L)'
;VTTITDDFTTIDGLLDAMYDIISGDAGKEPDWGRERSLFAPGARLIPTRADDNGDLRVQVLSVEDYIVTRAAFLRDNAFYERQVSRKVEQFEHIAQVFSVYESAATPDGPAFVRGVNLIQLIFTSGRWWIQSILWENDVKGATLPASFPAA
;
A
#
# COMPACT_ATOMS: atom_id res chain seq x y z
N VAL A 1 -19.27 21.22 0.12
CA VAL A 1 -18.89 20.63 1.43
C VAL A 1 -17.71 19.72 1.17
N THR A 2 -16.52 20.17 1.50
CA THR A 2 -15.34 19.33 1.43
C THR A 2 -15.49 18.26 2.52
N THR A 3 -15.74 17.03 2.11
CA THR A 3 -15.67 15.90 3.02
C THR A 3 -14.21 15.86 3.48
N ILE A 4 -13.94 16.25 4.71
CA ILE A 4 -12.65 16.00 5.35
C ILE A 4 -12.61 14.49 5.53
N THR A 5 -11.96 13.80 4.61
CA THR A 5 -11.64 12.39 4.78
C THR A 5 -10.70 12.31 5.96
N ASP A 6 -11.13 11.65 7.00
CA ASP A 6 -10.35 11.42 8.20
C ASP A 6 -9.33 10.30 7.92
N ASP A 7 -8.31 10.63 7.14
CA ASP A 7 -7.28 9.68 6.75
C ASP A 7 -6.30 9.36 7.89
N PHE A 8 -6.41 10.02 9.03
CA PHE A 8 -5.29 10.05 9.97
C PHE A 8 -5.63 9.66 11.40
N THR A 9 -6.87 9.73 11.83
CA THR A 9 -7.23 9.50 13.25
C THR A 9 -7.30 8.03 13.59
N THR A 10 -7.51 7.16 12.59
CA THR A 10 -7.55 5.71 12.77
C THR A 10 -6.61 5.00 11.81
N ILE A 11 -6.14 3.82 12.22
CA ILE A 11 -5.36 2.94 11.33
C ILE A 11 -6.21 2.55 10.12
N ASP A 12 -7.49 2.25 10.32
CA ASP A 12 -8.40 1.90 9.24
C ASP A 12 -8.52 3.01 8.19
N GLY A 13 -8.72 4.25 8.62
CA GLY A 13 -8.79 5.39 7.72
C GLY A 13 -7.51 5.60 6.93
N LEU A 14 -6.35 5.45 7.58
CA LEU A 14 -5.04 5.56 6.93
C LEU A 14 -4.83 4.49 5.85
N LEU A 15 -5.19 3.24 6.15
CA LEU A 15 -5.05 2.13 5.21
C LEU A 15 -6.03 2.25 4.04
N ASP A 16 -7.27 2.63 4.31
CA ASP A 16 -8.28 2.84 3.27
C ASP A 16 -7.82 3.94 2.30
N ALA A 17 -7.27 5.05 2.81
CA ALA A 17 -6.71 6.12 1.99
C ALA A 17 -5.53 5.63 1.15
N MET A 18 -4.64 4.83 1.71
CA MET A 18 -3.49 4.28 1.00
C MET A 18 -3.90 3.49 -0.24
N TYR A 19 -4.91 2.63 -0.13
CA TYR A 19 -5.40 1.85 -1.26
C TYR A 19 -6.24 2.68 -2.25
N ASP A 20 -7.02 3.62 -1.76
CA ASP A 20 -7.90 4.46 -2.58
C ASP A 20 -7.12 5.39 -3.52
N ILE A 21 -6.09 6.05 -3.01
CA ILE A 21 -5.34 7.08 -3.74
C ILE A 21 -4.73 6.55 -5.03
N ILE A 22 -4.15 5.36 -5.00
CA ILE A 22 -3.44 4.77 -6.14
C ILE A 22 -4.36 4.01 -7.09
N SER A 23 -5.64 3.93 -6.79
CA SER A 23 -6.63 3.20 -7.59
C SER A 23 -7.38 4.13 -8.53
N GLY A 24 -7.53 3.72 -9.79
CA GLY A 24 -8.27 4.49 -10.79
C GLY A 24 -8.09 3.99 -12.21
N ASP A 25 -8.82 4.61 -13.12
CA ASP A 25 -8.70 4.37 -14.56
C ASP A 25 -7.36 4.86 -15.10
N ALA A 26 -6.93 4.32 -16.23
CA ALA A 26 -5.73 4.78 -16.92
C ALA A 26 -5.82 6.28 -17.21
N GLY A 27 -4.75 7.02 -16.91
CA GLY A 27 -4.68 8.45 -17.11
C GLY A 27 -5.34 9.31 -16.03
N LYS A 28 -6.02 8.71 -15.06
CA LYS A 28 -6.49 9.43 -13.87
C LYS A 28 -5.30 9.72 -12.97
N GLU A 29 -4.98 10.99 -12.79
CA GLU A 29 -3.91 11.38 -11.88
C GLU A 29 -4.36 11.25 -10.43
N PRO A 30 -3.65 10.47 -9.61
CA PRO A 30 -3.91 10.40 -8.17
C PRO A 30 -3.70 11.73 -7.46
N ASP A 31 -4.36 11.90 -6.33
CA ASP A 31 -4.09 13.03 -5.43
C ASP A 31 -2.74 12.82 -4.70
N TRP A 32 -1.67 13.24 -5.34
CA TRP A 32 -0.33 13.08 -4.79
C TRP A 32 -0.08 13.92 -3.53
N GLY A 33 -0.81 15.01 -3.35
CA GLY A 33 -0.79 15.77 -2.10
C GLY A 33 -1.35 14.95 -0.94
N ARG A 34 -2.46 14.27 -1.16
CA ARG A 34 -3.05 13.34 -0.19
C ARG A 34 -2.12 12.15 0.07
N GLU A 35 -1.50 11.58 -0.97
CA GLU A 35 -0.52 10.51 -0.83
C GLU A 35 0.64 10.92 0.09
N ARG A 36 1.27 12.06 -0.18
CA ARG A 36 2.36 12.57 0.66
C ARG A 36 1.96 12.74 2.12
N SER A 37 0.72 13.13 2.36
CA SER A 37 0.21 13.37 3.71
C SER A 37 0.09 12.11 4.57
N LEU A 38 0.09 10.92 3.95
CA LEU A 38 0.02 9.65 4.69
C LEU A 38 1.35 9.29 5.37
N PHE A 39 2.47 9.80 4.88
CA PHE A 39 3.81 9.34 5.24
C PHE A 39 4.50 10.24 6.24
N ALA A 40 5.16 9.62 7.22
CA ALA A 40 6.05 10.31 8.13
C ALA A 40 7.29 10.86 7.41
N PRO A 41 7.93 11.92 7.94
CA PRO A 41 9.21 12.37 7.41
C PRO A 41 10.24 11.24 7.35
N GLY A 42 10.93 11.09 6.23
CA GLY A 42 11.91 10.02 6.03
C GLY A 42 11.34 8.63 5.78
N ALA A 43 10.03 8.51 5.57
CA ALA A 43 9.39 7.24 5.25
C ALA A 43 10.01 6.57 4.02
N ARG A 44 9.94 5.25 3.96
CA ARG A 44 10.47 4.45 2.86
C ARG A 44 9.41 3.49 2.33
N LEU A 45 9.38 3.37 1.01
CA LEU A 45 8.59 2.41 0.27
C LEU A 45 9.56 1.43 -0.39
N ILE A 46 9.39 0.15 -0.10
CA ILE A 46 10.40 -0.88 -0.38
C ILE A 46 9.75 -2.01 -1.19
N PRO A 47 9.64 -1.85 -2.51
CA PRO A 47 9.22 -2.95 -3.38
C PRO A 47 10.28 -4.05 -3.43
N THR A 48 9.83 -5.29 -3.40
CA THR A 48 10.66 -6.45 -3.65
C THR A 48 10.11 -7.22 -4.85
N ARG A 49 10.99 -7.81 -5.64
CA ARG A 49 10.63 -8.60 -6.80
C ARG A 49 11.66 -9.70 -7.03
N ALA A 50 11.18 -10.94 -7.13
CA ALA A 50 12.03 -12.03 -7.59
C ALA A 50 12.31 -11.89 -9.09
N ASP A 51 13.57 -12.03 -9.49
CA ASP A 51 13.95 -12.10 -10.89
C ASP A 51 13.78 -13.53 -11.46
N ASP A 52 14.10 -13.70 -12.74
CA ASP A 52 13.97 -15.00 -13.43
C ASP A 52 14.85 -16.11 -12.83
N ASN A 53 15.91 -15.73 -12.13
CA ASN A 53 16.80 -16.67 -11.44
C ASN A 53 16.34 -16.99 -10.00
N GLY A 54 15.29 -16.31 -9.53
CA GLY A 54 14.79 -16.44 -8.17
C GLY A 54 15.52 -15.55 -7.15
N ASP A 55 16.42 -14.69 -7.59
CA ASP A 55 17.08 -13.72 -6.74
C ASP A 55 16.14 -12.53 -6.45
N LEU A 56 16.09 -12.12 -5.19
CA LEU A 56 15.25 -11.02 -4.77
C LEU A 56 15.90 -9.68 -5.07
N ARG A 57 15.21 -8.85 -5.85
CA ARG A 57 15.57 -7.44 -6.06
C ARG A 57 14.79 -6.58 -5.08
N VAL A 58 15.50 -5.69 -4.42
CA VAL A 58 14.94 -4.79 -3.42
C VAL A 58 15.31 -3.36 -3.78
N GLN A 59 14.32 -2.48 -3.83
CA GLN A 59 14.51 -1.05 -3.98
C GLN A 59 14.08 -0.35 -2.69
N VAL A 60 14.83 0.64 -2.25
CA VAL A 60 14.46 1.49 -1.11
C VAL A 60 14.18 2.88 -1.64
N LEU A 61 12.89 3.21 -1.74
CA LEU A 61 12.43 4.45 -2.34
C LEU A 61 12.03 5.47 -1.27
N SER A 62 12.31 6.75 -1.54
CA SER A 62 11.61 7.84 -0.87
C SER A 62 10.16 7.91 -1.35
N VAL A 63 9.32 8.67 -0.65
CA VAL A 63 7.94 8.92 -1.11
C VAL A 63 7.93 9.57 -2.50
N GLU A 64 8.83 10.53 -2.74
CA GLU A 64 8.91 11.22 -4.03
C GLU A 64 9.37 10.30 -5.17
N ASP A 65 10.34 9.43 -4.94
CA ASP A 65 10.78 8.43 -5.92
C ASP A 65 9.65 7.47 -6.28
N TYR A 66 8.89 7.04 -5.28
CA TYR A 66 7.71 6.19 -5.48
C TYR A 66 6.65 6.91 -6.33
N ILE A 67 6.33 8.16 -6.02
CA ILE A 67 5.34 8.95 -6.75
C ILE A 67 5.74 9.08 -8.23
N VAL A 68 6.99 9.39 -8.53
CA VAL A 68 7.49 9.50 -9.91
C VAL A 68 7.31 8.19 -10.67
N THR A 69 7.72 7.08 -10.07
CA THR A 69 7.60 5.75 -10.67
C THR A 69 6.13 5.37 -10.88
N ARG A 70 5.31 5.62 -9.88
CA ARG A 70 3.90 5.23 -9.90
C ARG A 70 3.08 6.09 -10.86
N ALA A 71 3.35 7.38 -10.91
CA ALA A 71 2.69 8.29 -11.85
C ALA A 71 2.90 7.87 -13.31
N ALA A 72 4.11 7.45 -13.67
CA ALA A 72 4.40 6.94 -15.00
C ALA A 72 3.58 5.68 -15.34
N PHE A 73 3.48 4.74 -14.41
CA PHE A 73 2.69 3.52 -14.59
C PHE A 73 1.19 3.81 -14.72
N LEU A 74 0.63 4.64 -13.85
CA LEU A 74 -0.81 4.92 -13.79
C LEU A 74 -1.30 5.79 -14.95
N ARG A 75 -0.40 6.47 -15.65
CA ARG A 75 -0.75 7.21 -16.87
C ARG A 75 -1.30 6.29 -17.95
N ASP A 76 -0.71 5.10 -18.08
CA ASP A 76 -0.99 4.19 -19.18
C ASP A 76 -1.79 2.95 -18.75
N ASN A 77 -2.00 2.75 -17.46
CA ASN A 77 -2.63 1.55 -16.93
C ASN A 77 -3.73 1.85 -15.93
N ALA A 78 -4.89 1.23 -16.13
CA ALA A 78 -5.92 1.15 -15.09
C ALA A 78 -5.41 0.23 -13.99
N PHE A 79 -5.61 0.65 -12.75
CA PHE A 79 -5.12 -0.08 -11.58
C PHE A 79 -6.04 0.13 -10.40
N TYR A 80 -6.55 -0.96 -9.85
CA TYR A 80 -7.41 -0.96 -8.68
C TYR A 80 -6.85 -1.95 -7.67
N GLU A 81 -6.30 -1.43 -6.59
CA GLU A 81 -5.77 -2.24 -5.51
C GLU A 81 -6.75 -2.24 -4.35
N ARG A 82 -7.11 -3.44 -3.91
CA ARG A 82 -8.04 -3.64 -2.81
C ARG A 82 -7.43 -4.52 -1.74
N GLN A 83 -7.66 -4.16 -0.50
CA GLN A 83 -7.28 -4.98 0.64
C GLN A 83 -8.26 -6.14 0.78
N VAL A 84 -7.73 -7.35 0.83
CA VAL A 84 -8.52 -8.58 0.98
C VAL A 84 -8.64 -8.97 2.45
N SER A 85 -7.54 -8.85 3.17
CA SER A 85 -7.49 -9.15 4.61
C SER A 85 -6.33 -8.41 5.25
N ARG A 86 -6.38 -8.23 6.56
CA ARG A 86 -5.29 -7.63 7.32
C ARG A 86 -5.23 -8.13 8.75
N LYS A 87 -4.04 -8.06 9.31
CA LYS A 87 -3.80 -8.23 10.74
C LYS A 87 -3.01 -7.03 11.24
N VAL A 88 -3.49 -6.42 12.31
CA VAL A 88 -2.86 -5.28 12.97
C VAL A 88 -2.36 -5.71 14.34
N GLU A 89 -1.12 -5.40 14.64
CA GLU A 89 -0.54 -5.53 15.97
C GLU A 89 -0.04 -4.16 16.43
N GLN A 90 -0.55 -3.69 17.56
CA GLN A 90 -0.27 -2.36 18.06
C GLN A 90 0.30 -2.44 19.49
N PHE A 91 1.31 -1.62 19.74
CA PHE A 91 1.82 -1.35 21.08
C PHE A 91 2.00 0.16 21.25
N GLU A 92 1.21 0.75 22.17
CA GLU A 92 1.25 2.20 22.43
C GLU A 92 1.15 3.02 21.12
N HIS A 93 2.23 3.67 20.72
CA HIS A 93 2.28 4.59 19.60
C HIS A 93 2.83 3.96 18.31
N ILE A 94 3.07 2.67 18.31
CA ILE A 94 3.56 1.96 17.11
C ILE A 94 2.63 0.82 16.73
N ALA A 95 2.54 0.56 15.44
CA ALA A 95 1.77 -0.57 14.94
C ALA A 95 2.46 -1.18 13.71
N GLN A 96 2.24 -2.47 13.51
CA GLN A 96 2.57 -3.13 12.26
C GLN A 96 1.32 -3.77 11.67
N VAL A 97 1.24 -3.73 10.34
CA VAL A 97 0.12 -4.27 9.60
C VAL A 97 0.62 -5.27 8.56
N PHE A 98 0.05 -6.46 8.59
CA PHE A 98 0.15 -7.44 7.53
C PHE A 98 -1.10 -7.31 6.67
N SER A 99 -0.98 -6.74 5.47
CA SER A 99 -2.11 -6.44 4.61
C SER A 99 -2.01 -7.21 3.30
N VAL A 100 -2.97 -8.11 3.06
CA VAL A 100 -3.07 -8.85 1.80
C VAL A 100 -3.88 -8.02 0.81
N TYR A 101 -3.36 -7.84 -0.38
CA TYR A 101 -4.02 -7.08 -1.43
C TYR A 101 -4.18 -7.89 -2.71
N GLU A 102 -5.13 -7.47 -3.50
CA GLU A 102 -5.31 -7.86 -4.90
C GLU A 102 -5.34 -6.62 -5.77
N SER A 103 -4.77 -6.74 -6.96
CA SER A 103 -4.82 -5.68 -7.97
C SER A 103 -5.55 -6.16 -9.22
N ALA A 104 -6.42 -5.32 -9.75
CA ALA A 104 -7.24 -5.61 -10.92
C ALA A 104 -7.30 -4.41 -11.88
N ALA A 105 -7.76 -4.64 -13.10
CA ALA A 105 -7.92 -3.60 -14.10
C ALA A 105 -9.24 -2.82 -13.97
N THR A 106 -10.19 -3.35 -13.19
CA THR A 106 -11.48 -2.72 -12.87
C THR A 106 -11.80 -2.91 -11.40
N PRO A 107 -12.66 -2.07 -10.79
CA PRO A 107 -12.93 -2.13 -9.35
C PRO A 107 -13.38 -3.51 -8.85
N ASP A 108 -14.19 -4.21 -9.62
CA ASP A 108 -14.75 -5.52 -9.27
C ASP A 108 -14.26 -6.64 -10.17
N GLY A 109 -13.24 -6.37 -10.98
CA GLY A 109 -12.71 -7.34 -11.94
C GLY A 109 -11.83 -8.41 -11.30
N PRO A 110 -11.45 -9.42 -12.09
CA PRO A 110 -10.55 -10.46 -11.62
C PRO A 110 -9.17 -9.88 -11.31
N ALA A 111 -8.58 -10.35 -10.22
CA ALA A 111 -7.22 -9.96 -9.85
C ALA A 111 -6.20 -10.50 -10.86
N PHE A 112 -5.29 -9.64 -11.31
CA PHE A 112 -4.14 -10.07 -12.11
C PHE A 112 -2.88 -10.29 -11.24
N VAL A 113 -2.87 -9.76 -10.03
CA VAL A 113 -1.82 -9.99 -9.04
C VAL A 113 -2.38 -9.94 -7.63
N ARG A 114 -1.78 -10.72 -6.74
CA ARG A 114 -2.00 -10.66 -5.30
C ARG A 114 -0.65 -10.45 -4.62
N GLY A 115 -0.66 -9.87 -3.44
CA GLY A 115 0.57 -9.70 -2.67
C GLY A 115 0.31 -9.32 -1.23
N VAL A 116 1.39 -8.99 -0.55
CA VAL A 116 1.38 -8.60 0.85
C VAL A 116 2.13 -7.30 1.04
N ASN A 117 1.50 -6.35 1.72
CA ASN A 117 2.14 -5.15 2.27
C ASN A 117 2.44 -5.38 3.76
N LEU A 118 3.69 -5.22 4.14
CA LEU A 118 4.10 -5.11 5.55
C LEU A 118 4.30 -3.63 5.86
N ILE A 119 3.46 -3.09 6.73
CA ILE A 119 3.36 -1.66 6.96
C ILE A 119 3.70 -1.37 8.41
N GLN A 120 4.64 -0.43 8.62
CA GLN A 120 4.95 0.09 9.95
C GLN A 120 4.34 1.47 10.12
N LEU A 121 3.64 1.66 11.24
CA LEU A 121 2.92 2.88 11.55
C LEU A 121 3.41 3.48 12.85
N ILE A 122 3.36 4.81 12.94
CA ILE A 122 3.59 5.55 14.18
C ILE A 122 2.45 6.53 14.44
N PHE A 123 2.09 6.69 15.71
CA PHE A 123 1.16 7.70 16.17
C PHE A 123 1.94 8.83 16.84
N THR A 124 1.92 9.99 16.23
CA THR A 124 2.56 11.19 16.78
C THR A 124 1.87 12.45 16.25
N SER A 125 1.98 13.53 17.00
CA SER A 125 1.33 14.81 16.64
C SER A 125 -0.19 14.66 16.42
N GLY A 126 -0.82 13.78 17.22
CA GLY A 126 -2.26 13.58 17.18
C GLY A 126 -2.79 12.73 16.01
N ARG A 127 -1.93 12.01 15.31
CA ARG A 127 -2.35 11.22 14.15
C ARG A 127 -1.45 10.02 13.85
N TRP A 128 -1.98 9.08 13.06
CA TRP A 128 -1.21 7.98 12.49
C TRP A 128 -0.47 8.40 11.22
N TRP A 129 0.74 7.84 11.05
CA TRP A 129 1.61 8.04 9.90
C TRP A 129 2.16 6.70 9.44
N ILE A 130 2.36 6.56 8.13
CA ILE A 130 3.11 5.44 7.58
C ILE A 130 4.60 5.75 7.65
N GLN A 131 5.37 4.88 8.32
CA GLN A 131 6.83 4.99 8.39
C GLN A 131 7.52 4.19 7.30
N SER A 132 7.00 3.01 6.98
CA SER A 132 7.54 2.16 5.92
C SER A 132 6.49 1.22 5.37
N ILE A 133 6.63 0.88 4.09
CA ILE A 133 5.89 -0.20 3.45
C ILE A 133 6.90 -1.08 2.73
N LEU A 134 6.93 -2.36 3.09
CA LEU A 134 7.69 -3.41 2.40
C LEU A 134 6.68 -4.34 1.75
N TRP A 135 6.79 -4.59 0.44
CA TRP A 135 5.83 -5.47 -0.22
C TRP A 135 6.44 -6.41 -1.24
N GLU A 136 5.75 -7.51 -1.45
CA GLU A 136 6.06 -8.50 -2.46
C GLU A 136 4.78 -8.99 -3.13
N ASN A 137 4.80 -9.04 -4.45
CA ASN A 137 3.73 -9.66 -5.22
C ASN A 137 3.89 -11.19 -5.20
N ASP A 138 2.78 -11.87 -4.95
CA ASP A 138 2.72 -13.32 -5.07
C ASP A 138 2.55 -13.72 -6.53
N VAL A 139 3.62 -14.15 -7.15
CA VAL A 139 3.64 -14.60 -8.55
C VAL A 139 3.59 -16.13 -8.69
N LYS A 140 3.69 -16.86 -7.58
CA LYS A 140 3.81 -18.33 -7.56
C LYS A 140 2.77 -19.03 -6.69
N GLY A 141 1.75 -18.32 -6.18
CA GLY A 141 0.74 -18.90 -5.30
C GLY A 141 1.27 -19.23 -3.91
N ALA A 142 2.04 -18.33 -3.32
CA ALA A 142 2.58 -18.49 -1.98
C ALA A 142 1.48 -18.70 -0.92
N THR A 143 1.78 -19.46 0.09
CA THR A 143 0.87 -19.74 1.19
C THR A 143 0.99 -18.66 2.26
N LEU A 144 -0.15 -18.08 2.64
CA LEU A 144 -0.20 -17.16 3.77
C LEU A 144 0.11 -17.89 5.09
N PRO A 145 0.68 -17.20 6.09
CA PRO A 145 0.85 -17.76 7.42
C PRO A 145 -0.45 -18.34 7.98
N ALA A 146 -0.37 -19.46 8.70
CA ALA A 146 -1.53 -20.16 9.24
C ALA A 146 -2.35 -19.30 10.23
N SER A 147 -1.72 -18.33 10.87
CA SER A 147 -2.39 -17.37 11.77
C SER A 147 -3.13 -16.25 11.04
N PHE A 148 -3.04 -16.20 9.71
CA PHE A 148 -3.66 -15.18 8.89
C PHE A 148 -4.92 -15.75 8.23
N PRO A 149 -6.07 -15.05 8.30
CA PRO A 149 -7.29 -15.57 7.68
C PRO A 149 -7.11 -15.74 6.17
N ALA A 150 -7.66 -16.83 5.65
CA ALA A 150 -7.69 -17.04 4.20
C ALA A 150 -8.44 -15.88 3.53
N ALA A 151 -7.90 -15.42 2.43
CA ALA A 151 -8.53 -14.38 1.63
C ALA A 151 -9.78 -14.92 0.92
#